data_35accaf4368ed3cf92d10416490d6587
#
_entry.id   35accaf4368ed3cf92d10416490d6587
#
_cell.length_a   1.000
_cell.length_b   1.000
_cell.length_c   1.000
_cell.angle_alpha   90.00
_cell.angle_beta   90.00
_cell.angle_gamma   90.00
#
_symmetry.space_group_name_H-M   'P 1'
#
loop_
_entity.id
_entity.type
_entity.pdbx_description
1 polymer ?
#
loop_
_entity_poly.entity_id
_entity_poly.type
_entity_poly.pdbx_seq_one_letter_code
_entity_poly.pdbx_strand_id
1 'polypeptide(L)'
;VISVTYLKMDRSEVVRKLKPAAIMFSEYYFYLIAYAADDTQYKARYFRIDRIKGIVEHREKFELDREHSFDEGDLREKNQFMFPGDNVRITFEFSGLSLQAVLDRLPTAKVIEQNGTKSVITAEVNYGRGIIMYLLSQGSWVKVLEPKPLVEDMLAEIKIMRNYY
;
A
#
# COMPACT_ATOMS: atom_id res chain seq x y z
N VAL A 1 -13.69 15.45 13.96
CA VAL A 1 -14.27 14.37 13.16
C VAL A 1 -15.00 14.97 11.96
N ILE A 2 -14.93 14.33 10.80
CA ILE A 2 -15.60 14.77 9.58
C ILE A 2 -16.45 13.64 8.99
N SER A 3 -17.52 13.98 8.26
CA SER A 3 -18.19 13.08 7.34
C SER A 3 -17.80 13.44 5.91
N VAL A 4 -17.37 12.45 5.15
CA VAL A 4 -16.94 12.61 3.76
C VAL A 4 -17.90 11.86 2.85
N THR A 5 -18.49 12.58 1.86
CA THR A 5 -19.18 11.94 0.75
C THR A 5 -18.14 11.60 -0.31
N TYR A 6 -17.94 10.31 -0.56
CA TYR A 6 -16.85 9.79 -1.38
C TYR A 6 -17.36 8.98 -2.57
N LEU A 7 -16.85 9.29 -3.76
CA LEU A 7 -17.15 8.58 -4.99
C LEU A 7 -16.19 7.38 -5.15
N LYS A 8 -16.73 6.16 -5.08
CA LYS A 8 -15.96 4.93 -5.29
C LYS A 8 -15.60 4.72 -6.77
N MET A 9 -14.77 3.71 -7.05
CA MET A 9 -14.36 3.36 -8.42
C MET A 9 -15.54 2.88 -9.28
N ASP A 10 -16.53 2.21 -8.66
CA ASP A 10 -17.78 1.78 -9.30
C ASP A 10 -18.78 2.92 -9.51
N ARG A 11 -18.36 4.17 -9.25
CA ARG A 11 -19.19 5.39 -9.30
C ARG A 11 -20.32 5.46 -8.27
N SER A 12 -20.39 4.54 -7.33
CA SER A 12 -21.31 4.66 -6.19
C SER A 12 -20.77 5.69 -5.18
N GLU A 13 -21.71 6.41 -4.55
CA GLU A 13 -21.37 7.34 -3.49
C GLU A 13 -21.54 6.68 -2.12
N VAL A 14 -20.63 6.95 -1.21
CA VAL A 14 -20.71 6.51 0.18
C VAL A 14 -20.38 7.65 1.11
N VAL A 15 -21.05 7.70 2.23
CA VAL A 15 -20.70 8.62 3.32
C VAL A 15 -19.85 7.84 4.34
N ARG A 16 -18.75 8.44 4.75
CA ARG A 16 -17.82 7.88 5.75
C ARG A 16 -17.58 8.90 6.85
N LYS A 17 -17.78 8.51 8.10
CA LYS A 17 -17.40 9.32 9.27
C LYS A 17 -15.95 8.98 9.63
N LEU A 18 -15.08 9.99 9.63
CA LEU A 18 -13.64 9.82 9.64
C LEU A 18 -12.99 10.71 10.69
N LYS A 19 -11.86 10.21 11.22
CA LYS A 19 -10.86 10.95 11.99
C LYS A 19 -9.71 11.28 11.03
N PRO A 20 -9.61 12.51 10.44
CA PRO A 20 -8.55 12.86 9.51
C PRO A 20 -7.20 12.93 10.25
N ALA A 21 -6.17 12.31 9.66
CA ALA A 21 -4.82 12.28 10.23
C ALA A 21 -3.84 13.13 9.43
N ALA A 22 -3.84 13.03 8.10
CA ALA A 22 -2.90 13.75 7.24
C ALA A 22 -3.44 13.94 5.81
N ILE A 23 -2.81 14.85 5.08
CA ILE A 23 -2.93 14.95 3.62
C ILE A 23 -1.56 14.66 3.03
N MET A 24 -1.50 13.73 2.07
CA MET A 24 -0.26 13.29 1.47
C MET A 24 -0.38 13.30 -0.06
N PHE A 25 0.67 13.77 -0.74
CA PHE A 25 0.80 13.62 -2.19
C PHE A 25 1.58 12.33 -2.49
N SER A 26 1.00 11.48 -3.34
CA SER A 26 1.65 10.26 -3.81
C SER A 26 1.27 9.97 -5.25
N GLU A 27 2.26 9.60 -6.04
CA GLU A 27 2.15 9.42 -7.48
C GLU A 27 1.64 10.72 -8.14
N TYR A 28 0.37 10.80 -8.50
CA TYR A 28 -0.23 11.95 -9.19
C TYR A 28 -1.41 12.58 -8.43
N TYR A 29 -1.67 12.13 -7.19
CA TYR A 29 -2.87 12.48 -6.46
C TYR A 29 -2.59 12.89 -5.03
N PHE A 30 -3.44 13.78 -4.51
CA PHE A 30 -3.53 14.01 -3.07
C PHE A 30 -4.47 13.01 -2.43
N TYR A 31 -4.05 12.50 -1.27
CA TYR A 31 -4.81 11.57 -0.46
C TYR A 31 -5.08 12.16 0.91
N LEU A 32 -6.32 12.05 1.37
CA LEU A 32 -6.66 12.18 2.76
C LEU A 32 -6.39 10.84 3.45
N ILE A 33 -5.50 10.84 4.42
CA ILE A 33 -5.24 9.73 5.31
C ILE A 33 -6.15 9.89 6.52
N ALA A 34 -6.95 8.90 6.82
CA ALA A 34 -7.92 8.99 7.91
C ALA A 34 -8.21 7.60 8.50
N TYR A 35 -8.69 7.59 9.74
CA TYR A 35 -9.23 6.41 10.40
C TYR A 35 -10.75 6.46 10.36
N ALA A 36 -11.43 5.31 10.34
CA ALA A 36 -12.89 5.31 10.54
C ALA A 36 -13.21 5.80 11.95
N ALA A 37 -14.30 6.54 12.13
CA ALA A 37 -14.63 7.15 13.43
C ALA A 37 -14.86 6.10 14.53
N ASP A 38 -15.35 4.92 14.14
CA ASP A 38 -15.63 3.76 14.99
C ASP A 38 -14.48 2.74 15.06
N ASP A 39 -13.37 3.01 14.36
CA ASP A 39 -12.21 2.10 14.34
C ASP A 39 -11.39 2.26 15.62
N THR A 40 -11.27 1.17 16.36
CA THR A 40 -10.45 1.07 17.58
C THR A 40 -9.05 0.52 17.33
N GLN A 41 -8.79 0.01 16.11
CA GLN A 41 -7.49 -0.52 15.71
C GLN A 41 -6.65 0.52 14.95
N TYR A 42 -7.20 1.71 14.72
CA TYR A 42 -6.54 2.80 13.99
C TYR A 42 -5.96 2.36 12.64
N LYS A 43 -6.70 1.54 11.88
CA LYS A 43 -6.28 1.15 10.53
C LYS A 43 -6.45 2.31 9.57
N ALA A 44 -5.32 2.81 9.08
CA ALA A 44 -5.31 3.92 8.13
C ALA A 44 -6.03 3.56 6.82
N ARG A 45 -6.85 4.49 6.34
CA ARG A 45 -7.56 4.42 5.05
C ARG A 45 -7.17 5.61 4.20
N TYR A 46 -7.07 5.41 2.91
CA TYR A 46 -6.61 6.41 1.96
C TYR A 46 -7.73 6.81 1.02
N PHE A 47 -8.05 8.09 1.01
CA PHE A 47 -9.12 8.65 0.18
C PHE A 47 -8.53 9.66 -0.79
N ARG A 48 -8.63 9.43 -2.08
CA ARG A 48 -8.22 10.41 -3.10
C ARG A 48 -9.07 11.67 -2.94
N ILE A 49 -8.43 12.82 -2.78
CA ILE A 49 -9.12 14.10 -2.51
C ILE A 49 -10.02 14.49 -3.69
N ASP A 50 -9.59 14.24 -4.93
CA ASP A 50 -10.37 14.54 -6.15
C ASP A 50 -11.69 13.73 -6.27
N ARG A 51 -11.87 12.70 -5.45
CA ARG A 51 -13.10 11.89 -5.38
C ARG A 51 -14.01 12.29 -4.21
N ILE A 52 -13.60 13.25 -3.42
CA ILE A 52 -14.43 13.78 -2.33
C ILE A 52 -15.43 14.77 -2.93
N LYS A 53 -16.73 14.50 -2.76
CA LYS A 53 -17.84 15.33 -3.26
C LYS A 53 -18.32 16.34 -2.24
N GLY A 54 -18.15 16.03 -0.94
CA GLY A 54 -18.56 16.90 0.14
C GLY A 54 -17.92 16.50 1.45
N ILE A 55 -17.76 17.49 2.31
CA ILE A 55 -17.22 17.32 3.67
C ILE A 55 -18.17 18.06 4.62
N VAL A 56 -18.54 17.37 5.71
CA VAL A 56 -19.27 17.96 6.83
C VAL A 56 -18.42 17.83 8.07
N GLU A 57 -18.10 18.96 8.70
CA GLU A 57 -17.37 18.97 9.96
C GLU A 57 -18.32 18.74 11.15
N HIS A 58 -17.89 17.90 12.09
CA HIS A 58 -18.60 17.64 13.33
C HIS A 58 -17.90 18.31 14.51
N ARG A 59 -18.67 18.71 15.53
CA ARG A 59 -18.13 19.29 16.77
C ARG A 59 -17.32 18.29 17.60
N GLU A 60 -17.51 17.02 17.34
CA GLU A 60 -16.78 15.92 17.98
C GLU A 60 -15.28 16.04 17.67
N LYS A 61 -14.47 16.11 18.73
CA LYS A 61 -13.02 16.10 18.64
C LYS A 61 -12.49 14.69 18.88
N PHE A 62 -11.31 14.40 18.38
CA PHE A 62 -10.56 13.19 18.69
C PHE A 62 -9.10 13.57 18.91
N GLU A 63 -8.41 12.75 19.65
CA GLU A 63 -6.97 12.84 19.84
C GLU A 63 -6.35 11.53 19.37
N LEU A 64 -5.23 11.64 18.69
CA LEU A 64 -4.36 10.51 18.37
C LEU A 64 -3.21 10.55 19.37
N ASP A 65 -3.05 9.51 20.15
CA ASP A 65 -1.88 9.36 20.99
C ASP A 65 -0.63 9.12 20.11
N ARG A 66 0.55 9.15 20.73
CA ARG A 66 1.81 8.97 19.99
C ARG A 66 1.94 7.60 19.34
N GLU A 67 1.33 6.59 19.93
CA GLU A 67 1.38 5.21 19.46
C GLU A 67 0.54 5.01 18.20
N HIS A 68 -0.56 5.76 18.08
CA HIS A 68 -1.47 5.73 16.92
C HIS A 68 -1.30 6.95 16.00
N SER A 69 -0.27 7.77 16.24
CA SER A 69 0.03 8.88 15.34
C SER A 69 0.46 8.37 13.97
N PHE A 70 -0.04 9.04 12.93
CA PHE A 70 0.31 8.70 11.56
C PHE A 70 1.78 9.07 11.29
N ASP A 71 2.59 8.10 10.87
CA ASP A 71 3.95 8.30 10.40
C ASP A 71 3.98 8.32 8.87
N GLU A 72 4.20 9.51 8.30
CA GLU A 72 4.27 9.69 6.85
C GLU A 72 5.52 9.03 6.27
N GLY A 73 6.63 9.01 7.00
CA GLY A 73 7.89 8.37 6.58
C GLY A 73 7.69 6.86 6.43
N ASP A 74 7.18 6.23 7.47
CA ASP A 74 6.89 4.78 7.46
C ASP A 74 5.94 4.39 6.31
N LEU A 75 4.90 5.21 6.08
CA LEU A 75 3.99 4.96 4.97
C LEU A 75 4.68 5.06 3.61
N ARG A 76 5.52 6.09 3.38
CA ARG A 76 6.25 6.27 2.12
C ARG A 76 7.21 5.13 1.84
N GLU A 77 7.85 4.60 2.87
CA GLU A 77 8.83 3.55 2.73
C GLU A 77 8.21 2.17 2.44
N LYS A 78 7.03 1.89 3.00
CA LYS A 78 6.43 0.55 2.97
C LYS A 78 5.24 0.41 2.04
N ASN A 79 4.58 1.52 1.67
CA ASN A 79 3.35 1.47 0.90
C ASN A 79 3.61 1.54 -0.61
N GLN A 80 2.95 0.67 -1.36
CA GLN A 80 2.97 0.67 -2.82
C GLN A 80 1.59 1.06 -3.37
N PHE A 81 1.56 2.06 -4.25
CA PHE A 81 0.36 2.53 -4.95
C PHE A 81 -0.81 2.97 -4.04
N MET A 82 -0.51 3.40 -2.81
CA MET A 82 -1.51 3.85 -1.83
C MET A 82 -2.60 2.80 -1.53
N PHE A 83 -2.23 1.53 -1.49
CA PHE A 83 -3.07 0.46 -0.98
C PHE A 83 -2.71 0.17 0.48
N PRO A 84 -3.70 0.19 1.39
CA PRO A 84 -3.47 -0.15 2.78
C PRO A 84 -3.17 -1.65 2.95
N GLY A 85 -2.45 -1.98 4.01
CA GLY A 85 -2.15 -3.36 4.36
C GLY A 85 -1.37 -3.44 5.66
N ASP A 86 -1.34 -4.61 6.26
CA ASP A 86 -0.53 -4.86 7.45
C ASP A 86 0.96 -4.93 7.05
N ASN A 87 1.85 -4.49 7.92
CA ASN A 87 3.28 -4.54 7.67
C ASN A 87 3.77 -5.99 7.67
N VAL A 88 4.50 -6.37 6.63
CA VAL A 88 5.04 -7.73 6.46
C VAL A 88 6.43 -7.68 5.85
N ARG A 89 7.29 -8.62 6.26
CA ARG A 89 8.56 -8.87 5.59
C ARG A 89 8.34 -9.84 4.43
N ILE A 90 8.81 -9.43 3.26
CA ILE A 90 8.82 -10.25 2.05
C ILE A 90 10.24 -10.62 1.66
N THR A 91 10.41 -11.73 0.97
CA THR A 91 11.67 -12.16 0.36
C THR A 91 11.40 -12.61 -1.07
N PHE A 92 12.22 -12.14 -2.00
CA PHE A 92 12.09 -12.49 -3.41
C PHE A 92 13.46 -12.54 -4.10
N GLU A 93 13.59 -13.38 -5.13
CA GLU A 93 14.72 -13.40 -6.07
C GLU A 93 14.44 -12.39 -7.18
N PHE A 94 15.43 -11.61 -7.54
CA PHE A 94 15.41 -10.67 -8.65
C PHE A 94 16.54 -10.97 -9.63
N SER A 95 16.22 -11.03 -10.93
CA SER A 95 17.16 -11.30 -12.01
C SER A 95 17.07 -10.31 -13.17
N GLY A 96 16.50 -9.12 -12.91
CA GLY A 96 16.30 -8.07 -13.92
C GLY A 96 17.54 -7.20 -14.16
N LEU A 97 17.38 -6.23 -15.06
CA LEU A 97 18.48 -5.40 -15.54
C LEU A 97 19.02 -4.40 -14.51
N SER A 98 18.18 -3.89 -13.62
CA SER A 98 18.56 -2.84 -12.67
C SER A 98 18.11 -3.18 -11.25
N LEU A 99 19.04 -3.72 -10.48
CA LEU A 99 18.85 -3.92 -9.04
C LEU A 99 18.57 -2.59 -8.32
N GLN A 100 19.27 -1.51 -8.73
CA GLN A 100 19.11 -0.19 -8.11
C GLN A 100 17.67 0.31 -8.23
N ALA A 101 17.00 0.10 -9.38
CA ALA A 101 15.61 0.51 -9.56
C ALA A 101 14.65 -0.19 -8.60
N VAL A 102 14.94 -1.45 -8.22
CA VAL A 102 14.17 -2.18 -7.20
C VAL A 102 14.41 -1.59 -5.82
N LEU A 103 15.67 -1.32 -5.46
CA LEU A 103 16.03 -0.73 -4.16
C LEU A 103 15.47 0.69 -4.01
N ASP A 104 15.48 1.50 -5.07
CA ASP A 104 14.89 2.84 -5.06
C ASP A 104 13.36 2.79 -4.87
N ARG A 105 12.70 1.77 -5.43
CA ARG A 105 11.25 1.62 -5.31
C ARG A 105 10.81 0.99 -3.98
N LEU A 106 11.67 0.21 -3.36
CA LEU A 106 11.45 -0.43 -2.07
C LEU A 106 12.54 0.06 -1.08
N PRO A 107 12.39 1.24 -0.45
CA PRO A 107 13.43 1.83 0.38
C PRO A 107 13.87 0.96 1.57
N THR A 108 12.97 0.07 2.05
CA THR A 108 13.27 -0.90 3.11
C THR A 108 14.05 -2.12 2.62
N ALA A 109 14.26 -2.25 1.29
CA ALA A 109 14.86 -3.43 0.69
C ALA A 109 16.35 -3.57 1.04
N LYS A 110 16.74 -4.81 1.28
CA LYS A 110 18.14 -5.20 1.52
C LYS A 110 18.46 -6.44 0.70
N VAL A 111 19.61 -6.41 0.02
CA VAL A 111 20.16 -7.60 -0.63
C VAL A 111 20.76 -8.49 0.44
N ILE A 112 20.27 -9.73 0.56
CA ILE A 112 20.75 -10.71 1.53
C ILE A 112 21.66 -11.76 0.90
N GLU A 113 21.54 -11.96 -0.41
CA GLU A 113 22.37 -12.88 -1.18
C GLU A 113 22.51 -12.36 -2.62
N GLN A 114 23.69 -12.52 -3.21
CA GLN A 114 23.93 -12.21 -4.61
C GLN A 114 24.75 -13.33 -5.25
N ASN A 115 24.21 -13.88 -6.34
CA ASN A 115 24.85 -14.98 -7.06
C ASN A 115 24.75 -14.72 -8.58
N GLY A 116 25.84 -14.23 -9.16
CA GLY A 116 25.89 -13.81 -10.55
C GLY A 116 24.89 -12.68 -10.84
N THR A 117 23.94 -12.93 -11.73
CA THR A 117 22.91 -11.96 -12.13
C THR A 117 21.66 -11.99 -11.22
N LYS A 118 21.62 -12.89 -10.24
CA LYS A 118 20.49 -13.06 -9.32
C LYS A 118 20.81 -12.47 -7.96
N SER A 119 19.85 -11.76 -7.42
CA SER A 119 19.92 -11.20 -6.07
C SER A 119 18.70 -11.67 -5.26
N VAL A 120 18.91 -12.12 -4.04
CA VAL A 120 17.84 -12.37 -3.08
C VAL A 120 17.67 -11.12 -2.23
N ILE A 121 16.48 -10.59 -2.20
CA ILE A 121 16.13 -9.31 -1.58
C ILE A 121 15.08 -9.56 -0.52
N THR A 122 15.26 -8.95 0.64
CA THR A 122 14.22 -8.85 1.68
C THR A 122 13.78 -7.41 1.82
N ALA A 123 12.49 -7.18 2.06
CA ALA A 123 11.93 -5.84 2.28
C ALA A 123 10.76 -5.89 3.27
N GLU A 124 10.54 -4.80 3.99
CA GLU A 124 9.33 -4.59 4.78
C GLU A 124 8.35 -3.74 3.98
N VAL A 125 7.13 -4.23 3.80
CA VAL A 125 6.11 -3.62 2.95
C VAL A 125 4.73 -3.75 3.57
N ASN A 126 3.79 -2.91 3.15
CA ASN A 126 2.39 -3.12 3.44
C ASN A 126 1.82 -4.22 2.53
N TYR A 127 1.39 -5.34 3.15
CA TYR A 127 0.85 -6.48 2.43
C TYR A 127 -0.54 -6.19 1.89
N GLY A 128 -0.72 -6.32 0.60
CA GLY A 128 -1.98 -6.11 -0.07
C GLY A 128 -1.81 -5.98 -1.58
N ARG A 129 -2.83 -5.45 -2.23
CA ARG A 129 -2.85 -5.34 -3.70
C ARG A 129 -1.69 -4.52 -4.26
N GLY A 130 -1.22 -3.49 -3.54
CA GLY A 130 -0.14 -2.63 -4.01
C GLY A 130 1.17 -3.37 -4.23
N ILE A 131 1.62 -4.16 -3.26
CA ILE A 131 2.85 -4.93 -3.40
C ILE A 131 2.72 -6.05 -4.44
N ILE A 132 1.55 -6.71 -4.52
CA ILE A 132 1.28 -7.72 -5.53
C ILE A 132 1.39 -7.11 -6.93
N MET A 133 0.75 -5.97 -7.18
CA MET A 133 0.82 -5.23 -8.46
C MET A 133 2.26 -4.84 -8.80
N TYR A 134 3.03 -4.36 -7.81
CA TYR A 134 4.42 -4.00 -8.03
C TYR A 134 5.25 -5.22 -8.46
N LEU A 135 5.15 -6.32 -7.73
CA LEU A 135 5.91 -7.54 -8.04
C LEU A 135 5.52 -8.13 -9.40
N LEU A 136 4.23 -8.14 -9.75
CA LEU A 136 3.74 -8.55 -11.06
C LEU A 136 4.26 -7.65 -12.19
N SER A 137 4.41 -6.35 -11.95
CA SER A 137 4.94 -5.42 -12.95
C SER A 137 6.39 -5.70 -13.35
N GLN A 138 7.14 -6.43 -12.54
CA GLN A 138 8.50 -6.87 -12.83
C GLN A 138 8.56 -8.08 -13.79
N GLY A 139 7.40 -8.67 -14.08
CA GLY A 139 7.31 -9.82 -14.99
C GLY A 139 8.08 -11.04 -14.49
N SER A 140 8.83 -11.67 -15.39
CA SER A 140 9.61 -12.89 -15.10
C SER A 140 10.91 -12.62 -14.31
N TRP A 141 11.25 -11.36 -14.04
CA TRP A 141 12.47 -11.00 -13.31
C TRP A 141 12.33 -11.20 -11.80
N VAL A 142 11.11 -11.33 -11.28
CA VAL A 142 10.85 -11.53 -9.86
C VAL A 142 10.28 -12.92 -9.61
N LYS A 143 10.84 -13.61 -8.62
CA LYS A 143 10.28 -14.81 -8.02
C LYS A 143 10.10 -14.60 -6.54
N VAL A 144 8.86 -14.52 -6.07
CA VAL A 144 8.54 -14.41 -4.65
C VAL A 144 8.88 -15.71 -3.94
N LEU A 145 9.58 -15.62 -2.81
CA LEU A 145 9.98 -16.75 -1.99
C LEU A 145 9.16 -16.81 -0.69
N GLU A 146 8.96 -15.65 -0.05
CA GLU A 146 8.29 -15.53 1.24
C GLU A 146 7.49 -14.21 1.34
N PRO A 147 6.43 -14.17 2.16
CA PRO A 147 5.81 -15.29 2.86
C PRO A 147 4.92 -16.15 1.95
N LYS A 148 4.61 -17.37 2.39
CA LYS A 148 3.80 -18.32 1.61
C LYS A 148 2.45 -17.74 1.12
N PRO A 149 1.67 -16.98 1.92
CA PRO A 149 0.45 -16.34 1.42
C PRO A 149 0.69 -15.42 0.22
N LEU A 150 1.79 -14.66 0.21
CA LEU A 150 2.12 -13.79 -0.92
C LEU A 150 2.45 -14.60 -2.18
N VAL A 151 3.15 -15.73 -2.04
CA VAL A 151 3.41 -16.66 -3.17
C VAL A 151 2.09 -17.19 -3.73
N GLU A 152 1.16 -17.58 -2.87
CA GLU A 152 -0.16 -18.09 -3.25
C GLU A 152 -0.98 -17.01 -3.98
N ASP A 153 -0.99 -15.77 -3.48
CA ASP A 153 -1.66 -14.64 -4.13
C ASP A 153 -1.06 -14.32 -5.51
N MET A 154 0.28 -14.32 -5.63
CA MET A 154 0.96 -14.13 -6.91
C MET A 154 0.58 -15.21 -7.92
N LEU A 155 0.55 -16.48 -7.50
CA LEU A 155 0.14 -17.60 -8.36
C LEU A 155 -1.33 -17.47 -8.79
N ALA A 156 -2.21 -17.05 -7.90
CA ALA A 156 -3.62 -16.81 -8.22
C ALA A 156 -3.80 -15.72 -9.30
N GLU A 157 -3.12 -14.58 -9.13
CA GLU A 157 -3.16 -13.50 -10.13
C GLU A 157 -2.56 -13.92 -11.48
N ILE A 158 -1.42 -14.60 -11.49
CA ILE A 158 -0.80 -15.14 -12.72
C ILE A 158 -1.75 -16.09 -13.44
N LYS A 159 -2.46 -16.95 -12.70
CA LYS A 159 -3.46 -17.86 -13.27
C LYS A 159 -4.61 -17.11 -13.91
N ILE A 160 -5.11 -16.06 -13.26
CA ILE A 160 -6.15 -15.19 -13.83
C ILE A 160 -5.63 -14.51 -15.09
N MET A 161 -4.45 -13.90 -15.05
CA MET A 161 -3.82 -13.24 -16.20
C MET A 161 -3.68 -14.19 -17.40
N ARG A 162 -3.19 -15.40 -17.17
CA ARG A 162 -3.05 -16.41 -18.23
C ARG A 162 -4.37 -16.74 -18.93
N ASN A 163 -5.50 -16.65 -18.23
CA ASN A 163 -6.81 -16.97 -18.81
C ASN A 163 -7.34 -15.87 -19.77
N TYR A 164 -6.65 -14.72 -19.86
CA TYR A 164 -6.99 -13.66 -20.82
C TYR A 164 -6.27 -13.84 -22.18
N TYR A 165 -5.29 -14.72 -22.24
CA TYR A 165 -4.48 -15.02 -23.43
C TYR A 165 -4.62 -16.49 -23.84
#